data_7a46ac71c0316c59aad468cc6b3b6315
#
_entry.id   7a46ac71c0316c59aad468cc6b3b6315
#
_cell.length_a   1.000
_cell.length_b   1.000
_cell.length_c   1.000
_cell.angle_alpha   90.00
_cell.angle_beta   90.00
_cell.angle_gamma   90.00
#
_symmetry.space_group_name_H-M   'P 1'
#
loop_
_entity.id
_entity.type
_entity.pdbx_description
1 polymer ?
#
loop_
_entity_poly.entity_id
_entity_poly.type
_entity_poly.pdbx_seq_one_letter_code
_entity_poly.pdbx_strand_id
1 'polypeptide(L)'
;MSINRMNPKRDGNELEIVNYLKSQGLSVVRLNTPLDLLVGYDKRNYLVEVKMPKGKLNDNQVKFIESWKGQFIVINSIEQASWFANVVIK
;
A
#
# COMPACT_ATOMS: atom_id res chain seq x y z
N MET A 1 -19.51 6.36 14.98
CA MET A 1 -18.93 6.42 14.71
C MET A 1 -18.23 6.69 14.13
N SER A 2 -17.94 7.05 14.32
CA SER A 2 -17.12 7.47 13.84
C SER A 2 -16.17 6.94 13.27
N ILE A 3 -16.09 6.16 13.02
CA ILE A 3 -15.29 5.59 12.44
C ILE A 3 -14.71 6.14 11.29
N ASN A 4 -15.40 6.66 10.52
CA ASN A 4 -14.88 7.20 9.39
C ASN A 4 -13.86 8.17 9.64
N ARG A 5 -13.92 8.78 10.73
CA ARG A 5 -12.98 9.74 10.99
C ARG A 5 -11.68 9.18 11.19
N MET A 6 -11.61 7.90 11.26
CA MET A 6 -10.37 7.30 11.50
C MET A 6 -9.45 7.40 10.34
N ASN A 7 -9.94 7.55 9.15
CA ASN A 7 -9.09 7.55 7.99
C ASN A 7 -9.35 8.68 7.07
N PRO A 8 -9.49 9.88 7.59
CA PRO A 8 -9.80 10.99 6.71
C PRO A 8 -8.63 11.40 5.84
N LYS A 9 -7.46 10.85 6.14
CA LYS A 9 -6.28 11.27 5.40
C LYS A 9 -5.75 10.24 4.43
N ARG A 10 -6.53 9.23 4.13
CA ARG A 10 -6.08 8.26 3.15
C ARG A 10 -6.07 8.91 1.78
N ASP A 11 -5.06 8.55 0.97
CA ASP A 11 -4.90 9.14 -0.34
C ASP A 11 -6.06 8.75 -1.25
N GLY A 12 -6.45 9.67 -2.11
CA GLY A 12 -7.64 9.50 -2.92
C GLY A 12 -7.58 8.36 -3.91
N ASN A 13 -6.37 7.93 -4.30
CA ASN A 13 -6.22 6.83 -5.24
C ASN A 13 -6.12 5.47 -4.55
N GLU A 14 -6.21 5.41 -3.22
CA GLU A 14 -5.97 4.14 -2.54
C GLU A 14 -7.01 3.09 -2.88
N LEU A 15 -8.29 3.45 -2.90
CA LEU A 15 -9.34 2.47 -3.16
C LEU A 15 -9.19 1.87 -4.56
N GLU A 16 -8.87 2.68 -5.54
CA GLU A 16 -8.67 2.23 -6.90
C GLU A 16 -7.52 1.22 -6.97
N ILE A 17 -6.44 1.52 -6.27
CA ILE A 17 -5.27 0.63 -6.24
C ILE A 17 -5.61 -0.68 -5.54
N VAL A 18 -6.33 -0.61 -4.40
CA VAL A 18 -6.75 -1.81 -3.69
C VAL A 18 -7.58 -2.70 -4.59
N ASN A 19 -8.57 -2.12 -5.26
CA ASN A 19 -9.45 -2.89 -6.12
C ASN A 19 -8.67 -3.52 -7.29
N TYR A 20 -7.73 -2.77 -7.85
CA TYR A 20 -6.91 -3.30 -8.92
C TYR A 20 -6.09 -4.50 -8.44
N LEU A 21 -5.41 -4.37 -7.29
CA LEU A 21 -4.59 -5.45 -6.77
C LEU A 21 -5.43 -6.70 -6.51
N LYS A 22 -6.62 -6.53 -5.95
CA LYS A 22 -7.52 -7.67 -5.72
C LYS A 22 -7.93 -8.32 -7.03
N SER A 23 -8.17 -7.52 -8.08
CA SER A 23 -8.54 -8.07 -9.37
C SER A 23 -7.43 -8.89 -10.01
N GLN A 24 -6.19 -8.67 -9.57
CA GLN A 24 -5.05 -9.43 -10.06
C GLN A 24 -4.77 -10.68 -9.22
N GLY A 25 -5.68 -11.01 -8.31
CA GLY A 25 -5.55 -12.23 -7.53
C GLY A 25 -4.74 -12.09 -6.25
N LEU A 26 -4.44 -10.87 -5.84
CA LEU A 26 -3.67 -10.65 -4.61
C LEU A 26 -4.61 -10.48 -3.42
N SER A 27 -4.16 -10.93 -2.26
CA SER A 27 -4.87 -10.66 -1.01
C SER A 27 -4.46 -9.28 -0.52
N VAL A 28 -5.43 -8.46 -0.12
CA VAL A 28 -5.14 -7.10 0.35
C VAL A 28 -5.88 -6.83 1.64
N VAL A 29 -5.16 -6.41 2.66
CA VAL A 29 -5.73 -5.97 3.92
C VAL A 29 -5.37 -4.50 4.11
N ARG A 30 -6.37 -3.67 4.38
CA ARG A 30 -6.10 -2.24 4.62
C ARG A 30 -5.70 -2.07 6.08
N LEU A 31 -4.61 -1.35 6.28
CA LEU A 31 -4.07 -1.11 7.61
C LEU A 31 -4.16 0.38 7.93
N ASN A 32 -4.01 0.73 9.18
CA ASN A 32 -3.84 2.11 9.58
C ASN A 32 -2.38 2.43 9.80
N THR A 33 -1.66 1.47 10.32
CA THR A 33 -0.21 1.59 10.56
C THR A 33 0.39 0.21 10.39
N PRO A 34 1.67 0.11 10.14
CA PRO A 34 2.64 1.18 9.90
C PRO A 34 2.54 1.78 8.51
N LEU A 35 2.02 1.04 7.55
CA LEU A 35 1.78 1.51 6.19
C LEU A 35 0.33 1.23 5.85
N ASP A 36 -0.09 1.55 4.63
CA ASP A 36 -1.52 1.52 4.28
C ASP A 36 -2.07 0.12 4.07
N LEU A 37 -1.29 -0.77 3.49
CA LEU A 37 -1.80 -2.09 3.10
C LEU A 37 -0.83 -3.20 3.47
N LEU A 38 -1.40 -4.38 3.69
CA LEU A 38 -0.64 -5.62 3.70
C LEU A 38 -1.13 -6.43 2.50
N VAL A 39 -0.22 -6.80 1.61
CA VAL A 39 -0.56 -7.51 0.39
C VAL A 39 0.15 -8.84 0.37
N GLY A 40 -0.59 -9.90 0.07
CA GLY A 40 -0.05 -11.26 0.03
C GLY A 40 -0.32 -11.95 -1.28
N TYR A 41 0.63 -12.78 -1.72
CA TYR A 41 0.46 -13.62 -2.88
C TYR A 41 1.46 -14.78 -2.78
N ASP A 42 0.97 -16.00 -2.91
CA ASP A 42 1.82 -17.18 -2.89
C ASP A 42 2.76 -17.18 -1.68
N LYS A 43 2.19 -16.86 -0.51
CA LYS A 43 2.88 -16.84 0.79
C LYS A 43 3.96 -15.77 0.91
N ARG A 44 4.03 -14.84 -0.03
CA ARG A 44 4.89 -13.67 0.09
C ARG A 44 4.05 -12.49 0.53
N ASN A 45 4.61 -11.63 1.34
CA ASN A 45 3.89 -10.49 1.91
C ASN A 45 4.68 -9.22 1.72
N TYR A 46 3.97 -8.14 1.38
CA TYR A 46 4.55 -6.81 1.28
C TYR A 46 3.72 -5.84 2.08
N LEU A 47 4.39 -4.95 2.81
CA LEU A 47 3.74 -3.76 3.30
C LEU A 47 3.75 -2.73 2.17
N VAL A 48 2.62 -2.09 1.95
CA VAL A 48 2.48 -1.16 0.84
C VAL A 48 2.02 0.18 1.37
N GLU A 49 2.74 1.22 0.97
CA GLU A 49 2.33 2.59 1.24
C GLU A 49 1.78 3.17 -0.05
N VAL A 50 0.58 3.76 0.00
CA VAL A 50 -0.04 4.35 -1.17
C VAL A 50 0.05 5.87 -1.07
N LYS A 51 0.55 6.50 -2.12
CA LYS A 51 0.66 7.96 -2.19
C LYS A 51 0.04 8.46 -3.48
N MET A 52 -0.46 9.69 -3.48
CA MET A 52 -0.78 10.36 -4.72
C MET A 52 0.51 10.60 -5.50
N PRO A 53 0.45 10.77 -6.82
CA PRO A 53 1.68 10.84 -7.62
C PRO A 53 2.69 11.88 -7.16
N LYS A 54 2.23 12.98 -6.57
CA LYS A 54 3.15 14.00 -6.06
C LYS A 54 3.23 14.01 -4.55
N GLY A 55 2.65 13.00 -3.91
CA GLY A 55 2.70 12.90 -2.46
C GLY A 55 4.06 12.47 -1.97
N LYS A 56 4.36 12.80 -0.73
CA LYS A 56 5.63 12.47 -0.13
C LYS A 56 5.42 11.69 1.16
N LEU A 57 6.39 10.86 1.49
CA LEU A 57 6.38 10.16 2.76
C LEU A 57 6.57 11.17 3.89
N ASN A 58 5.86 10.97 5.00
CA ASN A 58 6.10 11.79 6.19
C ASN A 58 7.27 11.18 6.98
N ASP A 59 7.70 11.92 8.02
CA ASP A 59 8.88 11.51 8.78
C ASP A 59 8.71 10.15 9.44
N ASN A 60 7.52 9.85 9.94
CA ASN A 60 7.28 8.56 10.59
C ASN A 60 7.36 7.41 9.57
N GLN A 61 6.85 7.62 8.38
CA GLN A 61 6.92 6.62 7.32
C GLN A 61 8.36 6.39 6.88
N VAL A 62 9.13 7.46 6.73
CA VAL A 62 10.54 7.35 6.37
C VAL A 62 11.29 6.56 7.43
N LYS A 63 11.08 6.88 8.71
CA LYS A 63 11.77 6.19 9.80
C LYS A 63 11.38 4.71 9.83
N PHE A 64 10.11 4.42 9.63
CA PHE A 64 9.68 3.03 9.62
C PHE A 64 10.38 2.26 8.50
N ILE A 65 10.37 2.81 7.29
CA ILE A 65 10.95 2.15 6.12
C ILE A 65 12.45 1.93 6.31
N GLU A 66 13.15 2.90 6.88
CA GLU A 66 14.58 2.77 7.09
C GLU A 66 14.94 1.64 8.04
N SER A 67 14.07 1.34 8.98
CA SER A 67 14.35 0.28 9.96
C SER A 67 13.70 -1.06 9.62
N TRP A 68 12.77 -1.08 8.67
CA TRP A 68 12.00 -2.29 8.37
C TRP A 68 12.87 -3.27 7.57
N LYS A 69 12.95 -4.50 8.07
CA LYS A 69 13.77 -5.51 7.42
C LYS A 69 12.98 -6.47 6.54
N GLY A 70 11.68 -6.30 6.47
CA GLY A 70 10.84 -7.10 5.59
C GLY A 70 10.61 -6.44 4.26
N GLN A 71 9.68 -6.96 3.49
CA GLN A 71 9.36 -6.42 2.18
C GLN A 71 8.41 -5.24 2.28
N PHE A 72 8.65 -4.22 1.49
CA PHE A 72 7.73 -3.09 1.39
C PHE A 72 7.86 -2.44 0.02
N ILE A 73 6.86 -1.64 -0.32
CA ILE A 73 6.90 -0.88 -1.56
C ILE A 73 6.00 0.35 -1.41
N VAL A 74 6.33 1.41 -2.12
CA VAL A 74 5.49 2.61 -2.21
C VAL A 74 4.90 2.64 -3.61
N ILE A 75 3.58 2.79 -3.71
CA ILE A 75 2.85 2.77 -4.98
C ILE A 75 2.08 4.08 -5.10
N ASN A 76 2.20 4.77 -6.23
CA ASN A 76 1.50 6.03 -6.42
C ASN A 76 0.63 6.08 -7.68
N SER A 77 0.47 4.96 -8.39
CA SER A 77 -0.32 4.94 -9.61
C SER A 77 -0.76 3.51 -9.93
N ILE A 78 -1.73 3.40 -10.82
CA ILE A 78 -2.15 2.09 -11.31
C ILE A 78 -1.02 1.43 -12.09
N GLU A 79 -0.21 2.20 -12.81
CA GLU A 79 0.94 1.63 -13.53
C GLU A 79 1.93 0.98 -12.57
N GLN A 80 2.21 1.64 -11.44
CA GLN A 80 3.09 1.05 -10.45
C GLN A 80 2.44 -0.16 -9.78
N ALA A 81 1.12 -0.11 -9.54
CA ALA A 81 0.40 -1.25 -8.98
C ALA A 81 0.46 -2.44 -9.94
N SER A 82 0.34 -2.19 -11.24
CA SER A 82 0.43 -3.24 -12.24
C SER A 82 1.83 -3.87 -12.25
N TRP A 83 2.86 -3.04 -12.21
CA TRP A 83 4.23 -3.54 -12.16
C TRP A 83 4.45 -4.39 -10.90
N PHE A 84 3.96 -3.91 -9.75
CA PHE A 84 4.08 -4.67 -8.52
C PHE A 84 3.37 -6.01 -8.61
N ALA A 85 2.14 -6.01 -9.11
CA ALA A 85 1.32 -7.22 -9.17
C ALA A 85 1.86 -8.26 -10.15
N ASN A 86 2.49 -7.82 -11.23
CA ASN A 86 2.87 -8.74 -12.30
C ASN A 86 4.36 -9.05 -12.35
N VAL A 87 5.19 -8.24 -11.74
CA VAL A 87 6.64 -8.42 -11.78
C VAL A 87 7.23 -8.65 -10.40
N VAL A 88 6.85 -7.82 -9.43
CA VAL A 88 7.53 -7.84 -8.13
C VAL A 88 7.05 -8.98 -7.26
N ILE A 89 5.73 -9.08 -7.04
CA ILE A 89 5.22 -10.06 -6.09
C ILE A 89 5.05 -11.45 -6.69
N LYS A 90 4.85 -11.51 -7.98
CA LYS A 90 4.76 -12.78 -8.66
C LYS A 90 6.11 -13.17 -9.19
#